data_fd81b753689d147c35a333dc4169b4de
#
_entry.id   fd81b753689d147c35a333dc4169b4de
#
_cell.length_a   1.000
_cell.length_b   1.000
_cell.length_c   1.000
_cell.angle_alpha   90.00
_cell.angle_beta   90.00
_cell.angle_gamma   90.00
#
_symmetry.space_group_name_H-M   'P 1'
#
loop_
_entity.id
_entity.type
_entity.pdbx_description
1 polymer ?
#
loop_
_entity_poly.entity_id
_entity_poly.type
_entity_poly.pdbx_seq_one_letter_code
_entity_poly.pdbx_strand_id
1 'polypeptide(L)'
;MKKIIFLCILSLMGCGGAKFTKTASYVDMNRYLGKWYVISARGIFVEDEAYNSTETYTWNEKEKHIDVDFRMRKGSFDGAEKAYPQKAWIHNTESNAHLKVQFFWPLKFDYLILDIDTDYQWVVVGVPSQRYLWVMARKPEIPDSKLEEILARIDSMGYSTKDMRKVPQRW
;
A
#
# COMPACT_ATOMS: atom_id res chain seq x y z
N MET A 1 -14.32 33.75 -51.25
CA MET A 1 -13.20 32.99 -50.71
C MET A 1 -13.64 32.44 -49.37
N LYS A 2 -14.08 31.16 -49.29
CA LYS A 2 -14.56 30.52 -48.06
C LYS A 2 -13.36 29.84 -47.38
N LYS A 3 -13.00 30.28 -46.18
CA LYS A 3 -11.97 29.63 -45.34
C LYS A 3 -12.59 28.42 -44.64
N ILE A 4 -12.17 27.22 -45.02
CA ILE A 4 -12.52 25.98 -44.36
C ILE A 4 -11.58 25.85 -43.16
N ILE A 5 -12.14 25.96 -41.95
CA ILE A 5 -11.44 25.69 -40.69
C ILE A 5 -11.51 24.18 -40.46
N PHE A 6 -10.36 23.49 -40.59
CA PHE A 6 -10.19 22.06 -40.29
C PHE A 6 -10.03 21.92 -38.79
N LEU A 7 -11.12 21.53 -38.12
CA LEU A 7 -11.13 21.27 -36.70
C LEU A 7 -10.52 19.86 -36.45
N CYS A 8 -9.23 19.80 -36.16
CA CYS A 8 -8.59 18.58 -35.69
C CYS A 8 -9.11 18.24 -34.30
N ILE A 9 -10.06 17.34 -34.23
CA ILE A 9 -10.45 16.67 -32.97
C ILE A 9 -9.34 15.69 -32.63
N LEU A 10 -8.44 16.13 -31.75
CA LEU A 10 -7.43 15.26 -31.13
C LEU A 10 -8.15 14.34 -30.12
N SER A 11 -8.51 13.13 -30.57
CA SER A 11 -9.03 12.09 -29.70
C SER A 11 -7.90 11.66 -28.75
N LEU A 12 -7.87 12.22 -27.56
CA LEU A 12 -7.10 11.70 -26.42
C LEU A 12 -7.70 10.34 -26.03
N MET A 13 -7.30 9.28 -26.74
CA MET A 13 -7.43 7.93 -26.26
C MET A 13 -6.50 7.79 -25.05
N GLY A 14 -7.00 8.13 -23.87
CA GLY A 14 -6.40 7.79 -22.61
C GLY A 14 -6.40 6.26 -22.52
N CYS A 15 -5.24 5.62 -22.64
CA CYS A 15 -5.02 4.24 -22.22
C CYS A 15 -5.25 4.16 -20.70
N GLY A 16 -6.50 4.12 -20.28
CA GLY A 16 -6.90 3.75 -18.94
C GLY A 16 -6.71 2.26 -18.80
N GLY A 17 -5.50 1.79 -18.41
CA GLY A 17 -5.30 0.40 -18.06
C GLY A 17 -6.35 -0.04 -17.04
N ALA A 18 -6.88 -1.28 -17.18
CA ALA A 18 -7.86 -1.82 -16.26
C ALA A 18 -7.37 -1.70 -14.82
N LYS A 19 -8.20 -1.12 -13.95
CA LYS A 19 -7.86 -0.99 -12.53
C LYS A 19 -7.89 -2.37 -11.87
N PHE A 20 -6.86 -2.68 -11.09
CA PHE A 20 -6.86 -3.87 -10.26
C PHE A 20 -7.84 -3.71 -9.10
N THR A 21 -8.68 -4.73 -8.88
CA THR A 21 -9.76 -4.67 -7.88
C THR A 21 -9.81 -5.90 -6.96
N LYS A 22 -8.97 -6.93 -7.22
CA LYS A 22 -8.95 -8.12 -6.37
C LYS A 22 -8.36 -7.78 -4.99
N THR A 23 -8.98 -8.31 -3.95
CA THR A 23 -8.56 -8.14 -2.55
C THR A 23 -8.68 -9.47 -1.82
N ALA A 24 -8.16 -9.52 -0.60
CA ALA A 24 -8.50 -10.57 0.35
C ALA A 24 -10.04 -10.68 0.49
N SER A 25 -10.54 -11.90 0.68
CA SER A 25 -11.97 -12.15 0.79
C SER A 25 -12.60 -11.50 2.01
N TYR A 26 -11.87 -11.46 3.11
CA TYR A 26 -12.26 -10.80 4.35
C TYR A 26 -11.05 -10.46 5.20
N VAL A 27 -11.12 -9.33 5.92
CA VAL A 27 -10.12 -8.88 6.89
C VAL A 27 -10.80 -8.59 8.22
N ASP A 28 -10.43 -9.33 9.25
CA ASP A 28 -10.78 -8.99 10.63
C ASP A 28 -9.94 -7.80 11.08
N MET A 29 -10.57 -6.64 11.17
CA MET A 29 -9.87 -5.41 11.52
C MET A 29 -9.27 -5.43 12.93
N ASN A 30 -9.86 -6.14 13.89
CA ASN A 30 -9.29 -6.26 15.24
C ASN A 30 -7.94 -6.99 15.22
N ARG A 31 -7.78 -7.97 14.32
CA ARG A 31 -6.52 -8.68 14.12
C ARG A 31 -5.55 -7.91 13.23
N TYR A 32 -6.09 -7.07 12.32
CA TYR A 32 -5.29 -6.26 11.41
C TYR A 32 -4.61 -5.08 12.13
N LEU A 33 -5.31 -4.44 13.07
CA LEU A 33 -4.78 -3.30 13.84
C LEU A 33 -3.45 -3.65 14.55
N GLY A 34 -2.74 -2.61 14.99
CA GLY A 34 -1.44 -2.72 15.63
C GLY A 34 -0.28 -2.48 14.67
N LYS A 35 0.92 -2.87 15.09
CA LYS A 35 2.18 -2.59 14.39
C LYS A 35 2.50 -3.63 13.32
N TRP A 36 2.92 -3.14 12.15
CA TRP A 36 3.47 -3.89 11.05
C TRP A 36 4.85 -3.35 10.67
N TYR A 37 5.78 -4.23 10.33
CA TYR A 37 7.08 -3.89 9.76
C TYR A 37 7.01 -4.00 8.25
N VAL A 38 7.48 -2.99 7.52
CA VAL A 38 7.55 -3.03 6.06
C VAL A 38 8.77 -3.86 5.67
N ILE A 39 8.54 -5.03 5.08
CA ILE A 39 9.59 -6.00 4.71
C ILE A 39 10.13 -5.74 3.32
N SER A 40 9.22 -5.48 2.39
CA SER A 40 9.57 -5.18 1.00
C SER A 40 8.54 -4.20 0.43
N ALA A 41 9.00 -3.27 -0.38
CA ALA A 41 8.15 -2.27 -0.97
C ALA A 41 8.58 -1.87 -2.39
N ARG A 42 7.60 -1.58 -3.22
CA ARG A 42 7.65 -0.62 -4.30
C ARG A 42 6.77 0.54 -3.87
N GLY A 43 7.34 1.39 -3.02
CA GLY A 43 6.65 2.48 -2.33
C GLY A 43 6.64 3.79 -3.09
N ILE A 44 6.20 4.84 -2.41
CA ILE A 44 6.27 6.21 -2.91
C ILE A 44 7.71 6.75 -2.76
N PHE A 45 8.04 7.84 -3.44
CA PHE A 45 9.40 8.39 -3.50
C PHE A 45 10.04 8.71 -2.14
N VAL A 46 9.25 9.00 -1.11
CA VAL A 46 9.77 9.26 0.24
C VAL A 46 10.36 8.00 0.89
N GLU A 47 9.99 6.82 0.40
CA GLU A 47 10.43 5.51 0.91
C GLU A 47 11.67 4.97 0.18
N ASP A 48 12.20 5.68 -0.83
CA ASP A 48 13.33 5.19 -1.65
C ASP A 48 14.58 4.85 -0.84
N GLU A 49 14.80 5.55 0.26
CA GLU A 49 15.93 5.34 1.19
C GLU A 49 15.43 4.97 2.59
N ALA A 50 14.34 4.20 2.69
CA ALA A 50 13.72 3.87 3.96
C ALA A 50 14.42 2.69 4.66
N TYR A 51 14.69 2.88 5.95
CA TYR A 51 15.21 1.89 6.90
C TYR A 51 14.26 1.81 8.11
N ASN A 52 14.15 0.65 8.73
CA ASN A 52 13.29 0.44 9.92
C ASN A 52 11.87 0.98 9.76
N SER A 53 11.28 0.77 8.56
CA SER A 53 9.94 1.27 8.26
C SER A 53 8.88 0.45 8.97
N THR A 54 7.94 1.14 9.59
CA THR A 54 6.79 0.55 10.28
C THR A 54 5.52 1.32 10.01
N GLU A 55 4.39 0.61 10.00
CA GLU A 55 3.05 1.20 10.05
C GLU A 55 2.31 0.70 11.28
N THR A 56 1.77 1.62 12.07
CA THR A 56 0.95 1.28 13.24
C THR A 56 -0.47 1.78 13.02
N TYR A 57 -1.42 0.85 13.07
CA TYR A 57 -2.85 1.11 12.84
C TYR A 57 -3.58 1.10 14.17
N THR A 58 -4.27 2.19 14.50
CA THR A 58 -5.02 2.34 15.76
C THR A 58 -6.44 2.82 15.46
N TRP A 59 -7.45 2.10 15.97
CA TRP A 59 -8.81 2.54 15.82
C TRP A 59 -9.09 3.79 16.68
N ASN A 60 -9.58 4.82 16.04
CA ASN A 60 -10.00 6.06 16.69
C ASN A 60 -11.52 6.04 16.91
N GLU A 61 -11.92 5.69 18.11
CA GLU A 61 -13.33 5.53 18.45
C GLU A 61 -14.12 6.84 18.34
N LYS A 62 -13.48 7.96 18.66
CA LYS A 62 -14.12 9.28 18.61
C LYS A 62 -14.37 9.74 17.17
N GLU A 63 -13.37 9.58 16.31
CA GLU A 63 -13.41 10.10 14.94
C GLU A 63 -13.87 9.04 13.92
N LYS A 64 -14.10 7.79 14.36
CA LYS A 64 -14.58 6.66 13.54
C LYS A 64 -13.72 6.40 12.30
N HIS A 65 -12.40 6.44 12.49
CA HIS A 65 -11.42 6.09 11.48
C HIS A 65 -10.23 5.35 12.11
N ILE A 66 -9.32 4.87 11.28
CA ILE A 66 -8.05 4.27 11.72
C ILE A 66 -6.97 5.35 11.61
N ASP A 67 -6.32 5.68 12.72
CA ASP A 67 -5.08 6.45 12.71
C ASP A 67 -3.96 5.52 12.26
N VAL A 68 -3.17 5.96 11.28
CA VAL A 68 -2.02 5.23 10.75
C VAL A 68 -0.76 6.06 10.98
N ASP A 69 0.17 5.52 11.75
CA ASP A 69 1.46 6.14 12.03
C ASP A 69 2.55 5.40 11.24
N PHE A 70 2.89 5.91 10.06
CA PHE A 70 4.01 5.44 9.27
C PHE A 70 5.29 6.11 9.73
N ARG A 71 6.29 5.31 10.10
CA ARG A 71 7.61 5.76 10.54
C ARG A 71 8.71 5.06 9.79
N MET A 72 9.79 5.77 9.52
CA MET A 72 11.01 5.23 8.93
C MET A 72 12.24 6.03 9.35
N ARG A 73 13.44 5.46 9.19
CA ARG A 73 14.70 6.19 9.20
C ARG A 73 15.17 6.44 7.77
N LYS A 74 15.65 7.64 7.50
CA LYS A 74 16.05 8.02 6.13
C LYS A 74 17.54 7.81 5.89
N GLY A 75 17.88 7.07 4.83
CA GLY A 75 19.24 6.91 4.31
C GLY A 75 20.09 5.87 5.03
N SER A 76 19.82 5.59 6.32
CA SER A 76 20.54 4.59 7.11
C SER A 76 19.77 4.19 8.37
N PHE A 77 20.24 3.17 9.09
CA PHE A 77 19.68 2.78 10.40
C PHE A 77 19.84 3.89 11.48
N ASP A 78 20.84 4.72 11.34
CA ASP A 78 21.12 5.82 12.27
C ASP A 78 20.60 7.16 11.71
N GLY A 79 19.96 7.14 10.54
CA GLY A 79 19.37 8.29 9.88
C GLY A 79 18.23 8.92 10.69
N ALA A 80 17.89 10.15 10.33
CA ALA A 80 16.81 10.88 11.00
C ALA A 80 15.48 10.11 10.87
N GLU A 81 14.78 9.94 12.00
CA GLU A 81 13.43 9.38 12.00
C GLU A 81 12.47 10.36 11.33
N LYS A 82 11.62 9.82 10.47
CA LYS A 82 10.52 10.54 9.80
C LYS A 82 9.21 9.87 10.17
N ALA A 83 8.21 10.67 10.48
CA ALA A 83 6.85 10.22 10.75
C ALA A 83 5.88 10.88 9.77
N TYR A 84 4.97 10.07 9.23
CA TYR A 84 3.95 10.50 8.28
C TYR A 84 2.58 10.00 8.77
N PRO A 85 1.92 10.76 9.67
CA PRO A 85 0.61 10.38 10.17
C PRO A 85 -0.42 10.45 9.05
N GLN A 86 -1.31 9.45 9.01
CA GLN A 86 -2.35 9.30 8.01
C GLN A 86 -3.65 8.88 8.68
N LYS A 87 -4.75 8.99 7.95
CA LYS A 87 -6.05 8.48 8.38
C LYS A 87 -6.58 7.50 7.36
N ALA A 88 -7.21 6.43 7.82
CA ALA A 88 -7.81 5.44 6.94
C ALA A 88 -9.27 5.15 7.34
N TRP A 89 -10.12 4.92 6.34
CA TRP A 89 -11.52 4.54 6.50
C TRP A 89 -11.79 3.26 5.74
N ILE A 90 -12.53 2.35 6.34
CA ILE A 90 -13.02 1.16 5.65
C ILE A 90 -13.99 1.62 4.55
N HIS A 91 -13.67 1.31 3.30
CA HIS A 91 -14.49 1.65 2.14
C HIS A 91 -15.46 0.54 1.75
N ASN A 92 -14.99 -0.71 1.79
CA ASN A 92 -15.82 -1.89 1.59
C ASN A 92 -15.99 -2.61 2.93
N THR A 93 -17.18 -2.53 3.51
CA THR A 93 -17.51 -3.12 4.82
C THR A 93 -17.88 -4.61 4.75
N GLU A 94 -18.04 -5.17 3.55
CA GLU A 94 -18.30 -6.62 3.39
C GLU A 94 -17.02 -7.43 3.59
N SER A 95 -15.91 -6.97 2.97
CA SER A 95 -14.61 -7.63 3.08
C SER A 95 -13.64 -6.96 4.05
N ASN A 96 -13.83 -5.67 4.36
CA ASN A 96 -12.88 -4.78 5.04
C ASN A 96 -11.50 -4.68 4.35
N ALA A 97 -11.37 -5.22 3.14
CA ALA A 97 -10.09 -5.31 2.43
C ALA A 97 -9.80 -4.11 1.50
N HIS A 98 -10.73 -3.16 1.41
CA HIS A 98 -10.56 -1.92 0.67
C HIS A 98 -10.73 -0.73 1.61
N LEU A 99 -9.65 -0.01 1.83
CA LEU A 99 -9.62 1.19 2.64
C LEU A 99 -9.43 2.43 1.75
N LYS A 100 -9.80 3.60 2.29
CA LYS A 100 -9.42 4.91 1.75
C LYS A 100 -8.44 5.56 2.72
N VAL A 101 -7.22 5.86 2.26
CA VAL A 101 -6.15 6.45 3.07
C VAL A 101 -5.95 7.92 2.67
N GLN A 102 -5.81 8.77 3.66
CA GLN A 102 -5.57 10.20 3.50
C GLN A 102 -4.22 10.57 4.09
N PHE A 103 -3.30 10.97 3.23
CA PHE A 103 -1.98 11.53 3.61
C PHE A 103 -2.07 13.03 3.86
N PHE A 104 -2.92 13.74 3.12
CA PHE A 104 -3.16 15.18 3.24
C PHE A 104 -4.59 15.53 2.81
N TRP A 105 -5.19 16.44 3.50
CA TRP A 105 -6.55 16.91 3.21
C TRP A 105 -6.61 17.69 1.88
N PRO A 106 -7.66 17.51 1.03
CA PRO A 106 -8.83 16.62 1.24
C PRO A 106 -8.72 15.26 0.53
N LEU A 107 -7.58 14.89 -0.03
CA LEU A 107 -7.44 13.75 -0.95
C LEU A 107 -7.40 12.41 -0.20
N LYS A 108 -8.19 11.46 -0.68
CA LYS A 108 -8.20 10.06 -0.21
C LYS A 108 -7.83 9.13 -1.36
N PHE A 109 -6.94 8.20 -1.09
CA PHE A 109 -6.40 7.25 -2.03
C PHE A 109 -6.87 5.84 -1.72
N ASP A 110 -7.02 5.02 -2.76
CA ASP A 110 -7.34 3.61 -2.60
C ASP A 110 -6.17 2.84 -1.98
N TYR A 111 -6.49 1.97 -1.03
CA TYR A 111 -5.58 1.08 -0.34
C TYR A 111 -6.24 -0.29 -0.30
N LEU A 112 -5.67 -1.26 -1.02
CA LEU A 112 -6.22 -2.59 -1.19
C LEU A 112 -5.39 -3.59 -0.38
N ILE A 113 -5.99 -4.28 0.57
CA ILE A 113 -5.39 -5.45 1.19
C ILE A 113 -5.58 -6.60 0.20
N LEU A 114 -4.51 -6.91 -0.55
CA LEU A 114 -4.53 -7.88 -1.66
C LEU A 114 -4.60 -9.31 -1.12
N ASP A 115 -3.81 -9.57 -0.09
CA ASP A 115 -3.71 -10.87 0.55
C ASP A 115 -3.24 -10.71 2.00
N ILE A 116 -3.64 -11.63 2.85
CA ILE A 116 -3.29 -11.64 4.27
C ILE A 116 -3.16 -13.06 4.79
N ASP A 117 -2.18 -13.28 5.64
CA ASP A 117 -1.97 -14.54 6.33
C ASP A 117 -3.15 -14.93 7.23
N THR A 118 -3.49 -16.19 7.29
CA THR A 118 -4.58 -16.70 8.15
C THR A 118 -4.35 -16.40 9.62
N ASP A 119 -3.07 -16.38 10.04
CA ASP A 119 -2.66 -16.02 11.41
C ASP A 119 -2.26 -14.56 11.56
N TYR A 120 -2.46 -13.75 10.50
CA TYR A 120 -2.12 -12.32 10.47
C TYR A 120 -0.64 -12.03 10.75
N GLN A 121 0.26 -12.91 10.33
CA GLN A 121 1.69 -12.70 10.48
C GLN A 121 2.29 -11.85 9.36
N TRP A 122 1.69 -11.85 8.18
CA TRP A 122 2.07 -11.00 7.05
C TRP A 122 0.82 -10.51 6.30
N VAL A 123 1.00 -9.43 5.56
CA VAL A 123 -0.04 -8.82 4.71
C VAL A 123 0.61 -8.20 3.48
N VAL A 124 -0.12 -8.21 2.37
CA VAL A 124 0.27 -7.53 1.14
C VAL A 124 -0.75 -6.47 0.79
N VAL A 125 -0.27 -5.28 0.55
CA VAL A 125 -1.09 -4.11 0.26
C VAL A 125 -0.67 -3.48 -1.04
N GLY A 126 -1.65 -3.04 -1.81
CA GLY A 126 -1.42 -2.36 -3.07
C GLY A 126 -2.46 -1.30 -3.38
N VAL A 127 -2.41 -0.80 -4.61
CA VAL A 127 -3.33 0.23 -5.13
C VAL A 127 -3.91 -0.20 -6.47
N PRO A 128 -5.09 0.30 -6.90
CA PRO A 128 -5.72 -0.11 -8.16
C PRO A 128 -4.87 0.11 -9.42
N SER A 129 -3.96 1.09 -9.40
CA SER A 129 -3.06 1.37 -10.52
C SER A 129 -1.88 0.40 -10.61
N GLN A 130 -1.70 -0.49 -9.65
CA GLN A 130 -0.56 -1.38 -9.48
C GLN A 130 0.79 -0.66 -9.38
N ARG A 131 0.80 0.66 -9.14
CA ARG A 131 2.03 1.46 -9.06
C ARG A 131 2.81 1.18 -7.78
N TYR A 132 2.11 0.90 -6.68
CA TYR A 132 2.67 0.72 -5.35
C TYR A 132 2.30 -0.66 -4.79
N LEU A 133 3.21 -1.26 -4.05
CA LEU A 133 3.02 -2.56 -3.41
C LEU A 133 3.88 -2.62 -2.15
N TRP A 134 3.31 -3.09 -1.05
CA TRP A 134 4.00 -3.28 0.23
C TRP A 134 3.73 -4.69 0.74
N VAL A 135 4.81 -5.37 1.16
CA VAL A 135 4.73 -6.58 1.97
C VAL A 135 5.12 -6.20 3.39
N MET A 136 4.23 -6.43 4.32
CA MET A 136 4.44 -6.12 5.73
C MET A 136 4.30 -7.37 6.58
N ALA A 137 4.97 -7.41 7.73
CA ALA A 137 4.90 -8.52 8.67
C ALA A 137 4.84 -8.05 10.13
N ARG A 138 4.40 -8.95 11.03
CA ARG A 138 4.40 -8.69 12.48
C ARG A 138 5.81 -8.75 13.08
N LYS A 139 6.74 -9.39 12.41
CA LYS A 139 8.15 -9.43 12.78
C LYS A 139 8.96 -8.57 11.82
N PRO A 140 10.09 -7.98 12.27
CA PRO A 140 10.94 -7.15 11.42
C PRO A 140 11.63 -7.94 10.30
N GLU A 141 11.65 -9.25 10.40
CA GLU A 141 12.25 -10.15 9.41
C GLU A 141 11.34 -11.35 9.15
N ILE A 142 11.32 -11.78 7.89
CA ILE A 142 10.74 -13.06 7.44
C ILE A 142 11.78 -13.77 6.57
N PRO A 143 11.76 -15.12 6.47
CA PRO A 143 12.64 -15.85 5.56
C PRO A 143 12.49 -15.37 4.12
N ASP A 144 13.59 -15.31 3.37
CA ASP A 144 13.59 -14.91 1.97
C ASP A 144 12.67 -15.79 1.12
N SER A 145 12.71 -17.10 1.35
CA SER A 145 11.81 -18.06 0.68
C SER A 145 10.32 -17.74 0.94
N LYS A 146 9.98 -17.23 2.14
CA LYS A 146 8.62 -16.82 2.44
C LYS A 146 8.23 -15.54 1.69
N LEU A 147 9.14 -14.58 1.60
CA LEU A 147 8.91 -13.37 0.80
C LEU A 147 8.70 -13.73 -0.68
N GLU A 148 9.53 -14.61 -1.23
CA GLU A 148 9.40 -15.09 -2.62
C GLU A 148 8.06 -15.79 -2.85
N GLU A 149 7.64 -16.69 -1.94
CA GLU A 149 6.32 -17.34 -1.99
C GLU A 149 5.18 -16.31 -2.03
N ILE A 150 5.22 -15.31 -1.14
CA ILE A 150 4.21 -14.25 -1.09
C ILE A 150 4.17 -13.48 -2.41
N LEU A 151 5.33 -13.04 -2.93
CA LEU A 151 5.40 -12.29 -4.17
C LEU A 151 4.92 -13.10 -5.38
N ALA A 152 5.28 -14.39 -5.48
CA ALA A 152 4.80 -15.28 -6.52
C ALA A 152 3.27 -15.44 -6.48
N ARG A 153 2.69 -15.52 -5.28
CA ARG A 153 1.24 -15.59 -5.09
C ARG A 153 0.54 -14.32 -5.58
N ILE A 154 1.09 -13.15 -5.26
CA ILE A 154 0.56 -11.86 -5.71
C ILE A 154 0.67 -11.71 -7.24
N ASP A 155 1.80 -12.12 -7.82
CA ASP A 155 1.99 -12.11 -9.28
C ASP A 155 0.97 -13.03 -9.99
N SER A 156 0.69 -14.21 -9.43
CA SER A 156 -0.32 -15.13 -9.94
C SER A 156 -1.76 -14.57 -9.91
N MET A 157 -2.02 -13.61 -9.02
CA MET A 157 -3.29 -12.87 -8.98
C MET A 157 -3.41 -11.84 -10.11
N GLY A 158 -2.30 -11.57 -10.83
CA GLY A 158 -2.19 -10.55 -11.88
C GLY A 158 -1.80 -9.18 -11.37
N TYR A 159 -1.26 -9.08 -10.15
CA TYR A 159 -0.69 -7.84 -9.63
C TYR A 159 0.82 -7.85 -9.79
N SER A 160 1.39 -6.88 -10.51
CA SER A 160 2.83 -6.83 -10.79
C SER A 160 3.67 -6.72 -9.52
N THR A 161 4.63 -7.63 -9.37
CA THR A 161 5.62 -7.64 -8.28
C THR A 161 7.01 -7.16 -8.73
N LYS A 162 7.11 -6.58 -9.93
CA LYS A 162 8.37 -6.01 -10.44
C LYS A 162 8.86 -4.87 -9.55
N ASP A 163 10.17 -4.70 -9.51
CA ASP A 163 10.86 -3.59 -8.83
C ASP A 163 10.59 -3.50 -7.32
N MET A 164 10.19 -4.63 -6.70
CA MET A 164 10.12 -4.73 -5.24
C MET A 164 11.52 -4.69 -4.63
N ARG A 165 11.68 -3.87 -3.59
CA ARG A 165 12.94 -3.73 -2.85
C ARG A 165 12.74 -4.13 -1.40
N LYS A 166 13.71 -4.85 -0.84
CA LYS A 166 13.72 -5.11 0.61
C LYS A 166 13.92 -3.80 1.36
N VAL A 167 13.18 -3.62 2.44
CA VAL A 167 13.35 -2.52 3.38
C VAL A 167 14.21 -3.03 4.53
N PRO A 168 15.44 -2.49 4.72
CA PRO A 168 16.34 -2.96 5.76
C PRO A 168 15.75 -2.73 7.16
N GLN A 169 15.81 -3.76 8.00
CA GLN A 169 15.29 -3.76 9.38
C GLN A 169 16.40 -4.14 10.35
N ARG A 170 16.58 -3.36 11.43
CA ARG A 170 17.51 -3.63 12.54
C ARG A 170 16.91 -3.04 13.82
N TRP A 171 16.49 -3.91 14.73
CA TRP A 171 15.78 -3.57 15.98
C TRP A 171 16.47 -4.14 17.20
#